data_7d25ab1884aab00ccc6f6ebe67ee8570
#
_entry.id   7d25ab1884aab00ccc6f6ebe67ee8570
#
_cell.length_a   1.000
_cell.length_b   1.000
_cell.length_c   1.000
_cell.angle_alpha   90.00
_cell.angle_beta   90.00
_cell.angle_gamma   90.00
#
_symmetry.space_group_name_H-M   'P 1'
#
loop_
_entity.id
_entity.type
_entity.pdbx_description
1 polymer ?
#
loop_
_entity_poly.entity_id
_entity_poly.type
_entity_poly.pdbx_seq_one_letter_code
_entity_poly.pdbx_strand_id
1 'polypeptide(L)'
;LLPRDARSAVPLLLLSSATEFSGLVRDDLRPASDPARAYAVRYGSALCRWSSTEAVAEALGGSAPVWLGLIDYGGADSRTILPGLGSFHGILLALLSGESSYARCADLSSEGAQALSSRLKQALADFMTSGTPGWAEWTPQSRAVLRLDADSTACFSSLSAYPDTRESIRAAMAADASLSDAEKETVEHLYLSGFYF
;
A
#
# COMPACT_ATOMS: atom_id res chain seq x y z
N LEU A 1 -20.18 17.29 -10.27
CA LEU A 1 -20.60 15.88 -10.30
C LEU A 1 -20.89 15.50 -11.75
N LEU A 2 -20.14 14.55 -12.30
CA LEU A 2 -20.41 14.01 -13.65
C LEU A 2 -21.78 13.29 -13.68
N PRO A 3 -22.54 13.37 -14.78
CA PRO A 3 -23.73 12.56 -14.96
C PRO A 3 -23.46 11.05 -14.73
N ARG A 4 -24.43 10.30 -14.24
CA ARG A 4 -24.27 8.87 -13.91
C ARG A 4 -23.79 8.01 -15.09
N ASP A 5 -24.26 8.32 -16.27
CA ASP A 5 -23.91 7.70 -17.55
C ASP A 5 -22.50 8.04 -18.06
N ALA A 6 -21.96 9.19 -17.67
CA ALA A 6 -20.57 9.56 -17.99
C ALA A 6 -19.55 9.00 -16.97
N ARG A 7 -20.00 8.53 -15.80
CA ARG A 7 -19.10 7.98 -14.77
C ARG A 7 -18.56 6.61 -15.12
N SER A 8 -19.33 5.81 -15.87
CA SER A 8 -18.93 4.46 -16.27
C SER A 8 -17.78 4.39 -17.29
N ALA A 9 -17.35 5.54 -17.81
CA ALA A 9 -16.34 5.60 -18.87
C ALA A 9 -14.93 5.89 -18.38
N VAL A 10 -14.70 6.20 -17.08
CA VAL A 10 -13.37 6.56 -16.55
C VAL A 10 -12.85 5.42 -15.68
N PRO A 11 -11.91 4.60 -16.19
CA PRO A 11 -11.28 3.57 -15.38
C PRO A 11 -10.33 4.19 -14.36
N LEU A 12 -10.17 3.53 -13.19
CA LEU A 12 -9.24 3.93 -12.14
C LEU A 12 -8.27 2.79 -11.81
N LEU A 13 -6.99 3.13 -11.75
CA LEU A 13 -5.95 2.27 -11.23
C LEU A 13 -5.39 2.88 -9.95
N LEU A 14 -5.61 2.23 -8.82
CA LEU A 14 -5.16 2.67 -7.50
C LEU A 14 -4.03 1.75 -7.03
N LEU A 15 -2.87 2.35 -6.80
CA LEU A 15 -1.66 1.64 -6.34
C LEU A 15 -1.25 2.16 -4.98
N SER A 16 -0.93 1.26 -4.06
CA SER A 16 -0.37 1.60 -2.75
C SER A 16 0.83 0.72 -2.41
N SER A 17 1.63 1.15 -1.45
CA SER A 17 2.74 0.37 -0.88
C SER A 17 2.28 -0.39 0.36
N ALA A 18 2.88 -1.56 0.64
CA ALA A 18 2.50 -2.36 1.81
C ALA A 18 2.82 -1.63 3.13
N THR A 19 3.84 -0.77 3.15
CA THR A 19 4.23 0.03 4.31
C THR A 19 4.10 1.52 3.97
N GLU A 20 2.86 2.00 3.91
CA GLU A 20 2.59 3.42 3.59
C GLU A 20 3.01 4.36 4.72
N PHE A 21 2.93 3.91 5.97
CA PHE A 21 3.40 4.63 7.15
C PHE A 21 4.74 4.05 7.58
N SER A 22 5.85 4.61 7.09
CA SER A 22 7.17 4.22 7.56
C SER A 22 7.45 4.88 8.90
N GLY A 23 7.99 4.13 9.86
CA GLY A 23 8.41 4.69 11.14
C GLY A 23 9.60 5.67 11.08
N LEU A 24 10.00 6.13 9.89
CA LEU A 24 10.97 7.22 9.68
C LEU A 24 10.26 8.57 9.81
N VAL A 25 9.67 8.80 10.96
CA VAL A 25 9.15 10.11 11.33
C VAL A 25 10.31 10.94 11.85
N ARG A 26 10.22 12.25 11.71
CA ARG A 26 11.18 13.18 12.33
C ARG A 26 11.43 12.80 13.79
N ASP A 27 12.63 13.02 14.28
CA ASP A 27 13.03 12.58 15.64
C ASP A 27 12.11 13.10 16.75
N ASP A 28 11.54 14.30 16.57
CA ASP A 28 10.55 14.91 17.47
C ASP A 28 9.14 14.27 17.40
N LEU A 29 8.87 13.44 16.38
CA LEU A 29 7.62 12.73 16.17
C LEU A 29 7.76 11.22 16.32
N ARG A 30 8.92 10.71 16.71
CA ARG A 30 9.11 9.27 16.91
C ARG A 30 8.36 8.81 18.15
N PRO A 31 7.61 7.69 18.07
CA PRO A 31 7.05 7.06 19.26
C PRO A 31 8.14 6.77 20.29
N ALA A 32 7.81 6.96 21.56
CA ALA A 32 8.77 6.88 22.66
C ALA A 32 9.37 5.48 22.90
N SER A 33 8.79 4.42 22.32
CA SER A 33 9.25 3.05 22.47
C SER A 33 9.18 2.27 21.15
N ASP A 34 9.99 1.22 21.01
CA ASP A 34 9.94 0.33 19.84
C ASP A 34 8.56 -0.33 19.64
N PRO A 35 7.86 -0.81 20.69
CA PRO A 35 6.49 -1.31 20.56
C PRO A 35 5.49 -0.26 20.03
N ALA A 36 5.55 0.97 20.54
CA ALA A 36 4.69 2.06 20.09
C ALA A 36 4.95 2.40 18.61
N ARG A 37 6.23 2.41 18.21
CA ARG A 37 6.61 2.60 16.83
C ARG A 37 6.11 1.46 15.94
N ALA A 38 6.30 0.21 16.35
CA ALA A 38 5.82 -0.96 15.61
C ALA A 38 4.29 -0.93 15.42
N TYR A 39 3.56 -0.58 16.47
CA TYR A 39 2.12 -0.38 16.45
C TYR A 39 1.71 0.71 15.45
N ALA A 40 2.32 1.89 15.53
CA ALA A 40 2.03 3.02 14.64
C ALA A 40 2.32 2.67 13.17
N VAL A 41 3.45 2.02 12.87
CA VAL A 41 3.80 1.59 11.51
C VAL A 41 2.80 0.58 10.98
N ARG A 42 2.49 -0.45 11.76
CA ARG A 42 1.56 -1.52 11.37
C ARG A 42 0.18 -0.98 11.03
N TYR A 43 -0.42 -0.29 11.98
CA TYR A 43 -1.81 0.15 11.85
C TYR A 43 -1.96 1.42 11.02
N GLY A 44 -1.00 2.33 11.10
CA GLY A 44 -0.94 3.49 10.21
C GLY A 44 -0.81 3.09 8.74
N SER A 45 0.03 2.10 8.44
CA SER A 45 0.15 1.55 7.07
C SER A 45 -1.15 0.87 6.61
N ALA A 46 -1.79 0.07 7.47
CA ALA A 46 -3.05 -0.58 7.14
C ALA A 46 -4.16 0.44 6.86
N LEU A 47 -4.31 1.45 7.72
CA LEU A 47 -5.30 2.52 7.55
C LEU A 47 -5.02 3.36 6.30
N CYS A 48 -3.75 3.72 6.06
CA CYS A 48 -3.34 4.48 4.88
C CYS A 48 -3.66 3.72 3.59
N ARG A 49 -3.27 2.46 3.50
CA ARG A 49 -3.59 1.60 2.35
C ARG A 49 -5.09 1.52 2.13
N TRP A 50 -5.83 1.16 3.19
CA TRP A 50 -7.28 1.02 3.09
C TRP A 50 -7.94 2.32 2.62
N SER A 51 -7.61 3.47 3.22
CA SER A 51 -8.23 4.75 2.91
C SER A 51 -7.89 5.26 1.50
N SER A 52 -6.69 4.97 0.99
CA SER A 52 -6.22 5.42 -0.32
C SER A 52 -6.63 4.48 -1.47
N THR A 53 -7.06 3.26 -1.19
CA THR A 53 -7.40 2.28 -2.23
C THR A 53 -8.78 1.67 -2.03
N GLU A 54 -8.96 0.77 -1.07
CA GLU A 54 -10.22 0.02 -0.88
C GLU A 54 -11.41 0.95 -0.58
N ALA A 55 -11.24 1.91 0.33
CA ALA A 55 -12.32 2.85 0.66
C ALA A 55 -12.74 3.71 -0.54
N VAL A 56 -11.78 4.04 -1.42
CA VAL A 56 -12.09 4.75 -2.67
C VAL A 56 -12.88 3.86 -3.62
N ALA A 57 -12.47 2.59 -3.77
CA ALA A 57 -13.19 1.62 -4.59
C ALA A 57 -14.61 1.37 -4.07
N GLU A 58 -14.79 1.21 -2.75
CA GLU A 58 -16.09 1.10 -2.10
C GLU A 58 -16.96 2.34 -2.34
N ALA A 59 -16.39 3.54 -2.19
CA ALA A 59 -17.13 4.80 -2.39
C ALA A 59 -17.60 4.99 -3.83
N LEU A 60 -16.89 4.42 -4.80
CA LEU A 60 -17.30 4.42 -6.21
C LEU A 60 -18.45 3.44 -6.47
N GLY A 61 -18.62 2.40 -5.61
CA GLY A 61 -19.79 1.53 -5.60
C GLY A 61 -20.13 0.88 -6.95
N GLY A 62 -19.13 0.51 -7.73
CA GLY A 62 -19.31 -0.03 -9.08
C GLY A 62 -19.71 1.01 -10.14
N SER A 63 -19.64 2.30 -9.82
CA SER A 63 -19.94 3.38 -10.78
C SER A 63 -18.81 3.61 -11.80
N ALA A 64 -17.63 3.03 -11.58
CA ALA A 64 -16.49 3.04 -12.49
C ALA A 64 -15.71 1.73 -12.37
N PRO A 65 -15.06 1.25 -13.44
CA PRO A 65 -14.10 0.15 -13.36
C PRO A 65 -12.91 0.53 -12.49
N VAL A 66 -12.57 -0.28 -11.49
CA VAL A 66 -11.45 -0.01 -10.56
C VAL A 66 -10.53 -1.22 -10.47
N TRP A 67 -9.24 -0.99 -10.51
CA TRP A 67 -8.21 -1.99 -10.27
C TRP A 67 -7.35 -1.57 -9.09
N LEU A 68 -7.11 -2.50 -8.18
CA LEU A 68 -6.25 -2.27 -7.02
C LEU A 68 -4.93 -3.04 -7.18
N GLY A 69 -3.82 -2.36 -6.87
CA GLY A 69 -2.49 -2.97 -6.79
C GLY A 69 -1.79 -2.60 -5.49
N LEU A 70 -1.14 -3.59 -4.88
CA LEU A 70 -0.36 -3.47 -3.66
C LEU A 70 1.09 -3.83 -3.97
N ILE A 71 1.98 -2.85 -3.81
CA ILE A 71 3.42 -3.05 -3.96
C ILE A 71 4.00 -3.44 -2.60
N ASP A 72 4.55 -4.64 -2.52
CA ASP A 72 5.10 -5.21 -1.30
C ASP A 72 6.60 -5.56 -1.44
N TYR A 73 7.32 -4.78 -2.23
CA TYR A 73 8.74 -5.00 -2.46
C TYR A 73 9.53 -5.03 -1.15
N GLY A 74 10.24 -6.12 -0.91
CA GLY A 74 10.91 -6.43 0.35
C GLY A 74 10.09 -7.30 1.31
N GLY A 75 8.87 -7.71 0.94
CA GLY A 75 8.07 -8.67 1.69
C GLY A 75 8.62 -10.10 1.57
N ALA A 76 9.04 -10.49 0.36
CA ALA A 76 9.65 -11.78 0.11
C ALA A 76 11.12 -11.86 0.57
N ASP A 77 11.87 -10.77 0.45
CA ASP A 77 13.27 -10.68 0.90
C ASP A 77 13.55 -9.28 1.49
N SER A 78 13.52 -9.18 2.82
CA SER A 78 13.73 -7.92 3.53
C SER A 78 15.14 -7.30 3.34
N ARG A 79 16.09 -8.06 2.76
CA ARG A 79 17.43 -7.54 2.43
C ARG A 79 17.43 -6.61 1.23
N THR A 80 16.38 -6.65 0.42
CA THR A 80 16.24 -5.77 -0.75
C THR A 80 15.88 -4.32 -0.39
N ILE A 81 15.54 -4.08 0.85
CA ILE A 81 15.17 -2.76 1.39
C ILE A 81 15.97 -2.47 2.66
N LEU A 82 16.23 -1.19 2.93
CA LEU A 82 16.86 -0.78 4.19
C LEU A 82 16.03 -1.28 5.39
N PRO A 83 16.71 -1.79 6.43
CA PRO A 83 16.03 -2.35 7.60
C PRO A 83 15.02 -1.38 8.23
N GLY A 84 13.84 -1.89 8.51
CA GLY A 84 12.77 -1.14 9.17
C GLY A 84 11.92 -0.23 8.26
N LEU A 85 12.21 -0.18 6.94
CA LEU A 85 11.38 0.57 5.99
C LEU A 85 10.19 -0.25 5.46
N GLY A 86 10.39 -1.54 5.20
CA GLY A 86 9.43 -2.34 4.45
C GLY A 86 9.20 -1.76 3.05
N SER A 87 8.11 -2.14 2.41
CA SER A 87 7.69 -1.55 1.12
C SER A 87 7.13 -0.13 1.36
N PHE A 88 8.01 0.82 1.55
CA PHE A 88 7.74 2.17 2.02
C PHE A 88 7.03 3.04 0.99
N HIS A 89 6.36 4.08 1.47
CA HIS A 89 5.79 5.12 0.60
C HIS A 89 6.87 5.74 -0.30
N GLY A 90 6.63 5.74 -1.60
CA GLY A 90 7.60 6.21 -2.61
C GLY A 90 8.40 5.10 -3.30
N ILE A 91 8.33 3.83 -2.85
CA ILE A 91 8.99 2.72 -3.55
C ILE A 91 8.50 2.59 -5.00
N LEU A 92 7.24 2.89 -5.26
CA LEU A 92 6.67 2.90 -6.61
C LEU A 92 7.44 3.86 -7.54
N LEU A 93 7.74 5.07 -7.06
CA LEU A 93 8.52 6.04 -7.83
C LEU A 93 9.93 5.53 -8.12
N ALA A 94 10.57 4.90 -7.12
CA ALA A 94 11.90 4.31 -7.29
C ALA A 94 11.89 3.18 -8.33
N LEU A 95 10.92 2.28 -8.28
CA LEU A 95 10.75 1.19 -9.23
C LEU A 95 10.45 1.69 -10.65
N LEU A 96 9.69 2.77 -10.81
CA LEU A 96 9.33 3.30 -12.11
C LEU A 96 10.44 4.12 -12.76
N SER A 97 11.11 5.01 -12.01
CA SER A 97 12.11 5.94 -12.56
C SER A 97 13.55 5.43 -12.45
N GLY A 98 13.85 4.63 -11.42
CA GLY A 98 15.23 4.24 -11.07
C GLY A 98 16.09 5.36 -10.46
N GLU A 99 15.62 6.61 -10.50
CA GLU A 99 16.43 7.80 -10.19
C GLU A 99 15.85 8.70 -9.08
N SER A 100 14.83 8.25 -8.37
CA SER A 100 14.26 9.04 -7.29
C SER A 100 15.18 9.07 -6.06
N SER A 101 14.98 10.05 -5.16
CA SER A 101 15.68 10.08 -3.86
C SER A 101 15.46 8.82 -3.02
N TYR A 102 14.38 8.10 -3.29
CA TYR A 102 14.02 6.83 -2.66
C TYR A 102 14.81 5.62 -3.19
N ALA A 103 15.46 5.73 -4.35
CA ALA A 103 16.27 4.65 -4.94
C ALA A 103 17.42 4.18 -4.04
N ARG A 104 17.89 5.04 -3.12
CA ARG A 104 18.93 4.67 -2.15
C ARG A 104 18.44 3.77 -1.01
N CYS A 105 17.14 3.65 -0.87
CA CYS A 105 16.51 2.89 0.23
C CYS A 105 16.22 1.44 -0.13
N ALA A 106 16.47 1.04 -1.39
CA ALA A 106 16.18 -0.29 -1.89
C ALA A 106 17.22 -0.74 -2.91
N ASP A 107 17.46 -2.05 -3.00
CA ASP A 107 18.26 -2.63 -4.09
C ASP A 107 17.39 -2.73 -5.35
N LEU A 108 17.53 -1.76 -6.24
CA LEU A 108 16.84 -1.71 -7.54
C LEU A 108 17.65 -2.36 -8.67
N SER A 109 18.86 -2.84 -8.38
CA SER A 109 19.75 -3.44 -9.37
C SER A 109 19.55 -4.93 -9.56
N SER A 110 18.89 -5.59 -8.61
CA SER A 110 18.63 -7.04 -8.65
C SER A 110 17.71 -7.43 -9.81
N GLU A 111 17.84 -8.68 -10.28
CA GLU A 111 17.00 -9.22 -11.37
C GLU A 111 15.52 -9.15 -11.01
N GLY A 112 15.16 -9.48 -9.78
CA GLY A 112 13.78 -9.41 -9.31
C GLY A 112 13.22 -7.98 -9.29
N ALA A 113 14.01 -7.00 -8.84
CA ALA A 113 13.62 -5.58 -8.88
C ALA A 113 13.40 -5.08 -10.31
N GLN A 114 14.27 -5.46 -11.23
CA GLN A 114 14.16 -5.10 -12.63
C GLN A 114 12.91 -5.76 -13.28
N ALA A 115 12.63 -7.02 -12.94
CA ALA A 115 11.43 -7.71 -13.38
C ALA A 115 10.15 -7.06 -12.82
N LEU A 116 10.14 -6.68 -11.54
CA LEU A 116 9.03 -5.95 -10.91
C LEU A 116 8.82 -4.58 -11.56
N SER A 117 9.90 -3.81 -11.76
CA SER A 117 9.88 -2.53 -12.47
C SER A 117 9.26 -2.66 -13.87
N SER A 118 9.72 -3.66 -14.63
CA SER A 118 9.22 -3.93 -15.99
C SER A 118 7.74 -4.28 -15.99
N ARG A 119 7.31 -5.11 -15.05
CA ARG A 119 5.90 -5.49 -14.89
C ARG A 119 5.00 -4.30 -14.53
N LEU A 120 5.45 -3.43 -13.63
CA LEU A 120 4.73 -2.21 -13.26
C LEU A 120 4.60 -1.26 -14.46
N LYS A 121 5.69 -1.04 -15.19
CA LYS A 121 5.69 -0.20 -16.40
C LYS A 121 4.74 -0.74 -17.46
N GLN A 122 4.74 -2.05 -17.68
CA GLN A 122 3.84 -2.71 -18.63
C GLN A 122 2.37 -2.54 -18.20
N ALA A 123 2.06 -2.78 -16.91
CA ALA A 123 0.71 -2.62 -16.39
C ALA A 123 0.18 -1.18 -16.54
N LEU A 124 1.05 -0.19 -16.29
CA LEU A 124 0.69 1.22 -16.52
C LEU A 124 0.48 1.54 -17.99
N ALA A 125 1.33 1.01 -18.88
CA ALA A 125 1.18 1.19 -20.33
C ALA A 125 -0.12 0.56 -20.83
N ASP A 126 -0.43 -0.66 -20.40
CA ASP A 126 -1.66 -1.37 -20.75
C ASP A 126 -2.89 -0.59 -20.23
N PHE A 127 -2.84 -0.11 -19.01
CA PHE A 127 -3.92 0.71 -18.44
C PHE A 127 -4.14 2.01 -19.23
N MET A 128 -3.07 2.71 -19.59
CA MET A 128 -3.16 3.95 -20.38
C MET A 128 -3.68 3.71 -21.80
N THR A 129 -3.45 2.55 -22.38
CA THR A 129 -3.81 2.26 -23.78
C THR A 129 -5.14 1.54 -23.92
N SER A 130 -5.48 0.66 -22.98
CA SER A 130 -6.67 -0.20 -23.04
C SER A 130 -7.68 0.01 -21.90
N GLY A 131 -7.32 0.80 -20.89
CA GLY A 131 -8.14 1.01 -19.71
C GLY A 131 -8.10 -0.15 -18.69
N THR A 132 -7.23 -1.16 -18.91
CA THR A 132 -7.07 -2.28 -17.97
C THR A 132 -5.59 -2.62 -17.76
N PRO A 133 -5.14 -2.84 -16.52
CA PRO A 133 -3.73 -3.13 -16.22
C PRO A 133 -3.39 -4.63 -16.31
N GLY A 134 -4.30 -5.46 -16.82
CA GLY A 134 -4.05 -6.88 -17.07
C GLY A 134 -4.33 -7.83 -15.90
N TRP A 135 -5.05 -7.40 -14.87
CA TRP A 135 -5.57 -8.28 -13.81
C TRP A 135 -7.06 -8.05 -13.54
N ALA A 136 -7.63 -8.80 -12.60
CA ALA A 136 -9.06 -8.73 -12.32
C ALA A 136 -9.49 -7.38 -11.73
N GLU A 137 -10.61 -6.87 -12.20
CA GLU A 137 -11.27 -5.69 -11.68
C GLU A 137 -11.72 -5.91 -10.23
N TRP A 138 -11.63 -4.88 -9.41
CA TRP A 138 -12.22 -4.84 -8.09
C TRP A 138 -13.75 -4.77 -8.20
N THR A 139 -14.42 -5.60 -7.45
CA THR A 139 -15.87 -5.52 -7.23
C THR A 139 -16.18 -5.67 -5.74
N PRO A 140 -17.36 -5.22 -5.25
CA PRO A 140 -17.73 -5.44 -3.85
C PRO A 140 -17.71 -6.92 -3.43
N GLN A 141 -17.90 -7.85 -4.37
CA GLN A 141 -17.89 -9.28 -4.12
C GLN A 141 -16.50 -9.90 -4.11
N SER A 142 -15.65 -9.50 -5.07
CA SER A 142 -14.30 -10.06 -5.20
C SER A 142 -13.30 -9.36 -4.28
N ARG A 143 -13.47 -8.06 -4.10
CA ARG A 143 -12.50 -7.16 -3.45
C ARG A 143 -11.07 -7.38 -3.97
N ALA A 144 -10.95 -7.66 -5.27
CA ALA A 144 -9.71 -8.12 -5.89
C ALA A 144 -8.58 -7.08 -5.79
N VAL A 145 -7.42 -7.50 -5.30
CA VAL A 145 -6.17 -6.72 -5.30
C VAL A 145 -5.03 -7.58 -5.82
N LEU A 146 -4.23 -7.02 -6.74
CA LEU A 146 -2.98 -7.64 -7.16
C LEU A 146 -1.85 -7.22 -6.24
N ARG A 147 -1.28 -8.17 -5.49
CA ARG A 147 -0.04 -7.97 -4.73
C ARG A 147 1.16 -8.25 -5.63
N LEU A 148 2.10 -7.34 -5.64
CA LEU A 148 3.35 -7.40 -6.41
C LEU A 148 4.54 -7.30 -5.44
N ASP A 149 5.45 -8.27 -5.52
CA ASP A 149 6.64 -8.37 -4.70
C ASP A 149 7.82 -8.91 -5.52
N ALA A 150 9.03 -8.83 -5.01
CA ALA A 150 10.20 -9.43 -5.60
C ALA A 150 11.25 -9.74 -4.53
N ASP A 151 12.00 -10.81 -4.75
CA ASP A 151 13.29 -11.04 -4.10
C ASP A 151 14.46 -10.56 -4.98
N SER A 152 15.67 -10.95 -4.68
CA SER A 152 16.85 -10.59 -5.48
C SER A 152 16.88 -11.22 -6.88
N THR A 153 16.08 -12.24 -7.16
CA THR A 153 16.13 -13.04 -8.39
C THR A 153 14.86 -13.00 -9.22
N ALA A 154 13.69 -12.86 -8.61
CA ALA A 154 12.42 -13.00 -9.28
C ALA A 154 11.35 -12.02 -8.77
N CYS A 155 10.41 -11.68 -9.66
CA CYS A 155 9.19 -10.94 -9.34
C CYS A 155 8.04 -11.94 -9.09
N PHE A 156 7.26 -11.68 -8.05
CA PHE A 156 6.09 -12.48 -7.65
C PHE A 156 4.82 -11.66 -7.77
N SER A 157 3.72 -12.34 -8.03
CA SER A 157 2.41 -11.72 -7.97
C SER A 157 1.37 -12.70 -7.49
N SER A 158 0.45 -12.20 -6.69
CA SER A 158 -0.74 -12.94 -6.27
C SER A 158 -1.97 -12.07 -6.34
N LEU A 159 -3.06 -12.62 -6.86
CA LEU A 159 -4.37 -11.99 -6.83
C LEU A 159 -5.15 -12.57 -5.65
N SER A 160 -5.68 -11.70 -4.81
CA SER A 160 -6.45 -12.10 -3.62
C SER A 160 -7.58 -11.11 -3.36
N ALA A 161 -8.46 -11.42 -2.41
CA ALA A 161 -9.33 -10.39 -1.85
C ALA A 161 -8.50 -9.40 -1.02
N TYR A 162 -8.90 -8.13 -1.01
CA TYR A 162 -8.26 -7.12 -0.17
C TYR A 162 -8.38 -7.54 1.30
N PRO A 163 -7.26 -7.54 2.06
CA PRO A 163 -7.23 -8.20 3.36
C PRO A 163 -7.94 -7.41 4.47
N ASP A 164 -7.99 -6.09 4.35
CA ASP A 164 -8.40 -5.21 5.43
C ASP A 164 -9.74 -4.51 5.15
N THR A 165 -10.51 -4.30 6.21
CA THR A 165 -11.59 -3.31 6.28
C THR A 165 -11.27 -2.36 7.41
N ARG A 166 -11.92 -1.19 7.46
CA ARG A 166 -11.76 -0.27 8.58
C ARG A 166 -12.08 -0.94 9.92
N GLU A 167 -13.14 -1.74 9.93
CA GLU A 167 -13.59 -2.48 11.12
C GLU A 167 -12.59 -3.54 11.54
N SER A 168 -12.02 -4.31 10.59
CA SER A 168 -11.03 -5.33 10.89
C SER A 168 -9.73 -4.72 11.42
N ILE A 169 -9.29 -3.59 10.85
CA ILE A 169 -8.12 -2.86 11.34
C ILE A 169 -8.35 -2.38 12.78
N ARG A 170 -9.50 -1.75 13.05
CA ARG A 170 -9.83 -1.29 14.41
C ARG A 170 -9.95 -2.42 15.42
N ALA A 171 -10.56 -3.54 15.03
CA ALA A 171 -10.63 -4.72 15.88
C ALA A 171 -9.23 -5.28 16.18
N ALA A 172 -8.33 -5.31 15.20
CA ALA A 172 -6.94 -5.73 15.39
C ALA A 172 -6.16 -4.75 16.29
N MET A 173 -6.35 -3.43 16.16
CA MET A 173 -5.77 -2.43 17.03
C MET A 173 -6.22 -2.62 18.50
N ALA A 174 -7.50 -2.83 18.71
CA ALA A 174 -8.05 -3.05 20.04
C ALA A 174 -7.52 -4.35 20.67
N ALA A 175 -7.40 -5.42 19.91
CA ALA A 175 -6.92 -6.73 20.37
C ALA A 175 -5.40 -6.83 20.52
N ASP A 176 -4.63 -5.88 20.00
CA ASP A 176 -3.17 -5.91 20.07
C ASP A 176 -2.71 -5.69 21.53
N ALA A 177 -1.98 -6.68 22.06
CA ALA A 177 -1.49 -6.67 23.44
C ALA A 177 -0.07 -6.10 23.59
N SER A 178 0.51 -5.55 22.51
CA SER A 178 1.87 -5.00 22.55
C SER A 178 1.97 -3.68 23.35
N LEU A 179 0.85 -2.98 23.50
CA LEU A 179 0.71 -1.73 24.24
C LEU A 179 -0.48 -1.81 25.22
N SER A 180 -0.39 -1.07 26.32
CA SER A 180 -1.53 -0.78 27.18
C SER A 180 -2.55 0.13 26.45
N ASP A 181 -3.79 0.14 26.89
CA ASP A 181 -4.84 0.98 26.28
C ASP A 181 -4.48 2.48 26.30
N ALA A 182 -3.86 2.96 27.38
CA ALA A 182 -3.40 4.36 27.47
C ALA A 182 -2.28 4.69 26.48
N GLU A 183 -1.36 3.74 26.24
CA GLU A 183 -0.31 3.91 25.22
C GLU A 183 -0.89 3.88 23.82
N LYS A 184 -1.85 2.99 23.53
CA LYS A 184 -2.56 2.95 22.25
C LYS A 184 -3.26 4.29 21.98
N GLU A 185 -4.03 4.79 22.95
CA GLU A 185 -4.72 6.08 22.84
C GLU A 185 -3.73 7.21 22.54
N THR A 186 -2.57 7.22 23.21
CA THR A 186 -1.52 8.20 22.96
C THR A 186 -0.96 8.10 21.55
N VAL A 187 -0.64 6.89 21.08
CA VAL A 187 -0.11 6.66 19.72
C VAL A 187 -1.16 7.02 18.66
N GLU A 188 -2.40 6.62 18.85
CA GLU A 188 -3.50 6.94 17.94
C GLU A 188 -3.71 8.45 17.85
N HIS A 189 -3.76 9.14 18.98
CA HIS A 189 -3.94 10.59 19.00
C HIS A 189 -2.79 11.33 18.33
N LEU A 190 -1.54 11.00 18.66
CA LEU A 190 -0.37 11.75 18.20
C LEU A 190 0.02 11.43 16.75
N TYR A 191 -0.19 10.19 16.30
CA TYR A 191 0.37 9.72 15.02
C TYR A 191 -0.68 9.30 14.00
N LEU A 192 -1.90 8.96 14.41
CA LEU A 192 -2.92 8.42 13.51
C LEU A 192 -4.17 9.30 13.39
N SER A 193 -4.55 10.06 14.41
CA SER A 193 -5.84 10.77 14.45
C SER A 193 -5.99 11.90 13.42
N GLY A 194 -4.91 12.47 12.95
CA GLY A 194 -4.97 13.53 11.94
C GLY A 194 -5.21 13.03 10.51
N PHE A 195 -5.14 11.71 10.28
CA PHE A 195 -5.16 11.12 8.95
C PHE A 195 -6.29 10.12 8.73
N TYR A 196 -6.81 9.46 9.80
CA TYR A 196 -7.63 8.25 9.61
C TYR A 196 -8.88 8.18 10.50
N PHE A 197 -9.09 9.15 11.40
CA PHE A 197 -10.21 9.17 12.35
C PHE A 197 -10.98 10.47 12.32
#